data_a10395eab215ad76217c59cab6d2531e
#
_entry.id   a10395eab215ad76217c59cab6d2531e
#
_cell.length_a   1.000
_cell.length_b   1.000
_cell.length_c   1.000
_cell.angle_alpha   90.00
_cell.angle_beta   90.00
_cell.angle_gamma   90.00
#
_symmetry.space_group_name_H-M   'P 1'
#
loop_
_entity.id
_entity.type
_entity.pdbx_description
1 polymer ?
#
loop_
_entity_poly.entity_id
_entity_poly.type
_entity_poly.pdbx_seq_one_letter_code
_entity_poly.pdbx_strand_id
1 'polypeptide(L)'
;MTTIHATALVDPAAELDSSVTVGPYTVIGPHVKVGAGTTIGAHCVIEGHTTIGRDNRIFQFNSLGAIPQDKKYAGEPCELQIGDRNTVREFCTFNIGSPGGGAVTRIGNDNWIMAYVHLAHDCLVGNNVIFANNSQLAGHVEVGDWVILGGFTVVHQFVRLGDHAMTAMCSLLFADLPPFVMCQGQPAAARSMNFEGLR
;
A
#
# COMPACT_ATOMS: atom_id res chain seq x y z
N MET A 1 10.99 4.89 -24.13
CA MET A 1 9.90 4.17 -24.81
C MET A 1 9.31 3.19 -23.80
N THR A 2 8.00 3.15 -23.67
CA THR A 2 7.31 2.17 -22.84
C THR A 2 7.76 0.77 -23.24
N THR A 3 8.25 -0.01 -22.28
CA THR A 3 8.70 -1.39 -22.55
C THR A 3 7.67 -2.34 -21.95
N ILE A 4 6.68 -2.73 -22.77
CA ILE A 4 5.66 -3.71 -22.38
C ILE A 4 6.07 -5.07 -22.91
N HIS A 5 6.18 -6.07 -22.03
CA HIS A 5 6.48 -7.43 -22.43
C HIS A 5 5.35 -7.98 -23.30
N ALA A 6 5.69 -8.74 -24.35
CA ALA A 6 4.72 -9.22 -25.35
C ALA A 6 3.59 -10.11 -24.78
N THR A 7 3.78 -10.69 -23.59
CA THR A 7 2.75 -11.50 -22.90
C THR A 7 1.97 -10.72 -21.83
N ALA A 8 2.26 -9.43 -21.63
CA ALA A 8 1.46 -8.60 -20.76
C ALA A 8 0.14 -8.23 -21.43
N LEU A 9 -0.93 -8.17 -20.65
CA LEU A 9 -2.26 -7.75 -21.10
C LEU A 9 -2.54 -6.36 -20.55
N VAL A 10 -2.34 -5.34 -21.36
CA VAL A 10 -2.60 -3.94 -21.01
C VAL A 10 -3.83 -3.47 -21.78
N ASP A 11 -4.85 -3.02 -21.04
CA ASP A 11 -6.05 -2.47 -21.66
C ASP A 11 -5.72 -1.23 -22.48
N PRO A 12 -6.25 -1.06 -23.71
CA PRO A 12 -5.99 0.12 -24.54
C PRO A 12 -6.40 1.45 -23.91
N ALA A 13 -7.32 1.45 -22.94
CA ALA A 13 -7.73 2.65 -22.21
C ALA A 13 -6.82 3.00 -21.02
N ALA A 14 -5.88 2.12 -20.65
CA ALA A 14 -4.91 2.41 -19.60
C ALA A 14 -3.94 3.53 -20.02
N GLU A 15 -3.65 4.44 -19.10
CA GLU A 15 -2.76 5.56 -19.33
C GLU A 15 -1.37 5.29 -18.72
N LEU A 16 -0.42 4.86 -19.53
CA LEU A 16 0.97 4.60 -19.08
C LEU A 16 1.92 5.64 -19.67
N ASP A 17 2.75 6.26 -18.85
CA ASP A 17 3.82 7.13 -19.35
C ASP A 17 4.79 6.35 -20.26
N SER A 18 5.38 7.05 -21.23
CA SER A 18 6.27 6.45 -22.24
C SER A 18 7.54 5.79 -21.68
N SER A 19 7.86 5.99 -20.42
CA SER A 19 9.03 5.40 -19.74
C SER A 19 8.69 4.23 -18.81
N VAL A 20 7.40 3.84 -18.73
CA VAL A 20 6.96 2.71 -17.89
C VAL A 20 7.45 1.37 -18.45
N THR A 21 7.85 0.48 -17.55
CA THR A 21 8.21 -0.90 -17.90
C THR A 21 7.21 -1.88 -17.29
N VAL A 22 6.68 -2.81 -18.11
CA VAL A 22 5.72 -3.84 -17.68
C VAL A 22 6.26 -5.22 -17.99
N GLY A 23 6.40 -6.05 -16.94
CA GLY A 23 6.91 -7.42 -17.01
C GLY A 23 5.90 -8.42 -17.60
N PRO A 24 6.36 -9.66 -17.86
CA PRO A 24 5.54 -10.70 -18.50
C PRO A 24 4.33 -11.09 -17.66
N TYR A 25 3.24 -11.45 -18.33
CA TYR A 25 1.98 -11.96 -17.75
C TYR A 25 1.31 -11.01 -16.75
N THR A 26 1.68 -9.73 -16.77
CA THR A 26 1.03 -8.68 -15.97
C THR A 26 -0.25 -8.24 -16.68
N VAL A 27 -1.31 -8.02 -15.90
CA VAL A 27 -2.60 -7.53 -16.38
C VAL A 27 -2.82 -6.13 -15.85
N ILE A 28 -3.15 -5.18 -16.73
CA ILE A 28 -3.44 -3.78 -16.40
C ILE A 28 -4.82 -3.41 -16.95
N GLY A 29 -5.73 -3.01 -16.06
CA GLY A 29 -7.11 -2.67 -16.38
C GLY A 29 -7.30 -1.28 -17.00
N PRO A 30 -8.52 -0.97 -17.51
CA PRO A 30 -8.80 0.21 -18.33
C PRO A 30 -8.72 1.56 -17.60
N HIS A 31 -8.86 1.57 -16.27
CA HIS A 31 -8.88 2.80 -15.48
C HIS A 31 -7.57 3.03 -14.72
N VAL A 32 -6.51 2.32 -15.12
CA VAL A 32 -5.20 2.41 -14.47
C VAL A 32 -4.36 3.51 -15.12
N LYS A 33 -3.73 4.34 -14.27
CA LYS A 33 -2.78 5.37 -14.68
C LYS A 33 -1.43 5.12 -14.03
N VAL A 34 -0.34 5.17 -14.80
CA VAL A 34 1.02 4.91 -14.30
C VAL A 34 1.98 6.00 -14.75
N GLY A 35 2.60 6.67 -13.77
CA GLY A 35 3.55 7.75 -13.97
C GLY A 35 4.94 7.30 -14.41
N ALA A 36 5.71 8.28 -14.88
CA ALA A 36 7.02 8.10 -15.49
C ALA A 36 8.01 7.31 -14.62
N GLY A 37 8.86 6.51 -15.24
CA GLY A 37 9.95 5.78 -14.59
C GLY A 37 9.49 4.57 -13.74
N THR A 38 8.20 4.35 -13.60
CA THR A 38 7.66 3.23 -12.81
C THR A 38 7.91 1.89 -13.52
N THR A 39 8.36 0.90 -12.74
CA THR A 39 8.59 -0.47 -13.20
C THR A 39 7.63 -1.44 -12.53
N ILE A 40 6.98 -2.27 -13.32
CA ILE A 40 6.01 -3.29 -12.86
C ILE A 40 6.54 -4.67 -13.22
N GLY A 41 6.71 -5.52 -12.23
CA GLY A 41 7.22 -6.88 -12.36
C GLY A 41 6.26 -7.81 -13.11
N ALA A 42 6.63 -9.09 -13.15
CA ALA A 42 5.82 -10.12 -13.79
C ALA A 42 4.61 -10.52 -12.94
N HIS A 43 3.55 -11.04 -13.60
CA HIS A 43 2.38 -11.63 -12.93
C HIS A 43 1.69 -10.67 -11.92
N CYS A 44 1.74 -9.38 -12.14
CA CYS A 44 0.94 -8.41 -11.38
C CYS A 44 -0.45 -8.27 -11.98
N VAL A 45 -1.44 -8.00 -11.12
CA VAL A 45 -2.77 -7.58 -11.54
C VAL A 45 -3.00 -6.18 -10.99
N ILE A 46 -3.19 -5.20 -11.88
CA ILE A 46 -3.47 -3.81 -11.51
C ILE A 46 -4.80 -3.43 -12.16
N GLU A 47 -5.78 -3.09 -11.34
CA GLU A 47 -7.16 -2.90 -11.80
C GLU A 47 -7.86 -1.78 -11.03
N GLY A 48 -9.17 -1.63 -11.23
CA GLY A 48 -9.95 -0.56 -10.62
C GLY A 48 -9.49 0.83 -11.06
N HIS A 49 -9.98 1.87 -10.40
CA HIS A 49 -9.51 3.24 -10.60
C HIS A 49 -8.20 3.46 -9.82
N THR A 50 -7.11 2.95 -10.37
CA THR A 50 -5.80 2.96 -9.72
C THR A 50 -4.86 3.95 -10.39
N THR A 51 -4.34 4.90 -9.60
CA THR A 51 -3.29 5.83 -10.03
C THR A 51 -1.99 5.52 -9.31
N ILE A 52 -0.93 5.28 -10.07
CA ILE A 52 0.43 5.04 -9.57
C ILE A 52 1.32 6.17 -10.04
N GLY A 53 2.01 6.84 -9.13
CA GLY A 53 2.92 7.94 -9.41
C GLY A 53 4.20 7.52 -10.15
N ARG A 54 5.25 8.33 -10.02
CA ARG A 54 6.51 8.16 -10.73
C ARG A 54 7.53 7.35 -9.94
N ASP A 55 8.46 6.74 -10.68
CA ASP A 55 9.66 6.09 -10.15
C ASP A 55 9.36 4.98 -9.11
N ASN A 56 8.15 4.39 -9.18
CA ASN A 56 7.81 3.26 -8.31
C ASN A 56 8.44 1.96 -8.82
N ARG A 57 8.79 1.08 -7.89
CA ARG A 57 9.29 -0.28 -8.16
C ARG A 57 8.30 -1.29 -7.61
N ILE A 58 7.47 -1.85 -8.48
CA ILE A 58 6.47 -2.87 -8.13
C ILE A 58 7.04 -4.23 -8.57
N PHE A 59 7.32 -5.10 -7.60
CA PHE A 59 7.83 -6.43 -7.84
C PHE A 59 6.72 -7.37 -8.34
N GLN A 60 7.05 -8.61 -8.65
CA GLN A 60 6.12 -9.59 -9.21
C GLN A 60 5.04 -10.03 -8.21
N PHE A 61 3.92 -10.58 -8.75
CA PHE A 61 2.83 -11.22 -8.03
C PHE A 61 2.03 -10.28 -7.10
N ASN A 62 1.92 -9.00 -7.45
CA ASN A 62 1.12 -8.04 -6.70
C ASN A 62 -0.30 -7.93 -7.25
N SER A 63 -1.28 -7.70 -6.35
CA SER A 63 -2.66 -7.37 -6.69
C SER A 63 -2.97 -5.95 -6.16
N LEU A 64 -3.06 -4.99 -7.06
CA LEU A 64 -3.24 -3.59 -6.73
C LEU A 64 -4.53 -3.05 -7.36
N GLY A 65 -5.40 -2.45 -6.53
CA GLY A 65 -6.65 -1.86 -6.99
C GLY A 65 -7.83 -2.83 -7.09
N ALA A 66 -7.70 -4.03 -6.54
CA ALA A 66 -8.83 -4.94 -6.44
C ALA A 66 -9.96 -4.35 -5.57
N ILE A 67 -11.20 -4.79 -5.82
CA ILE A 67 -12.36 -4.39 -5.03
C ILE A 67 -12.16 -4.66 -3.55
N PRO A 68 -12.74 -3.83 -2.65
CA PRO A 68 -12.59 -4.03 -1.20
C PRO A 68 -13.20 -5.34 -0.74
N GLN A 69 -12.62 -5.92 0.30
CA GLN A 69 -13.17 -7.12 0.96
C GLN A 69 -14.31 -6.77 1.93
N ASP A 70 -15.02 -5.69 1.67
CA ASP A 70 -16.19 -5.26 2.42
C ASP A 70 -17.46 -5.78 1.74
N LYS A 71 -18.29 -6.52 2.49
CA LYS A 71 -19.57 -7.08 2.00
C LYS A 71 -20.60 -6.02 1.60
N LYS A 72 -20.41 -4.76 2.01
CA LYS A 72 -21.31 -3.65 1.70
C LYS A 72 -20.99 -3.02 0.34
N TYR A 73 -19.82 -3.27 -0.22
CA TYR A 73 -19.41 -2.71 -1.51
C TYR A 73 -20.32 -3.27 -2.62
N ALA A 74 -20.92 -2.37 -3.41
CA ALA A 74 -21.88 -2.70 -4.45
C ALA A 74 -21.42 -2.30 -5.87
N GLY A 75 -20.13 -1.97 -6.03
CA GLY A 75 -19.56 -1.57 -7.33
C GLY A 75 -19.40 -0.06 -7.51
N GLU A 76 -19.43 0.71 -6.44
CA GLU A 76 -19.25 2.16 -6.48
C GLU A 76 -17.85 2.55 -6.97
N PRO A 77 -17.71 3.71 -7.64
CA PRO A 77 -16.42 4.17 -8.15
C PRO A 77 -15.53 4.64 -6.98
N CYS A 78 -14.63 3.78 -6.54
CA CYS A 78 -13.65 4.06 -5.50
C CYS A 78 -12.24 3.89 -6.07
N GLU A 79 -11.24 4.49 -5.42
CA GLU A 79 -9.90 4.65 -5.96
C GLU A 79 -8.82 4.02 -5.09
N LEU A 80 -7.70 3.67 -5.74
CA LEU A 80 -6.39 3.46 -5.13
C LEU A 80 -5.42 4.51 -5.68
N GLN A 81 -4.78 5.25 -4.80
CA GLN A 81 -3.77 6.25 -5.16
C GLN A 81 -2.43 5.88 -4.53
N ILE A 82 -1.41 5.67 -5.34
CA ILE A 82 -0.03 5.38 -4.92
C ILE A 82 0.84 6.53 -5.39
N GLY A 83 1.55 7.17 -4.48
CA GLY A 83 2.48 8.27 -4.77
C GLY A 83 3.74 7.84 -5.51
N ASP A 84 4.82 8.56 -5.32
CA ASP A 84 6.07 8.41 -6.05
C ASP A 84 7.12 7.61 -5.25
N ARG A 85 8.08 6.98 -5.96
CA ARG A 85 9.29 6.35 -5.43
C ARG A 85 9.07 5.27 -4.37
N ASN A 86 7.90 4.63 -4.37
CA ASN A 86 7.64 3.51 -3.49
C ASN A 86 8.28 2.22 -4.02
N THR A 87 8.73 1.37 -3.12
CA THR A 87 9.12 0.00 -3.43
C THR A 87 8.07 -0.94 -2.84
N VAL A 88 7.37 -1.68 -3.71
CA VAL A 88 6.36 -2.68 -3.32
C VAL A 88 6.91 -4.05 -3.68
N ARG A 89 7.22 -4.85 -2.67
CA ARG A 89 7.74 -6.21 -2.84
C ARG A 89 6.62 -7.18 -3.19
N GLU A 90 6.94 -8.44 -3.26
CA GLU A 90 6.12 -9.51 -3.83
C GLU A 90 4.87 -9.80 -2.97
N PHE A 91 3.81 -10.27 -3.63
CA PHE A 91 2.59 -10.78 -2.99
C PHE A 91 1.85 -9.79 -2.10
N CYS A 92 2.00 -8.49 -2.36
CA CYS A 92 1.20 -7.47 -1.67
C CYS A 92 -0.18 -7.34 -2.30
N THR A 93 -1.15 -6.93 -1.48
CA THR A 93 -2.53 -6.69 -1.90
C THR A 93 -3.01 -5.35 -1.37
N PHE A 94 -3.40 -4.43 -2.28
CA PHE A 94 -3.96 -3.12 -1.93
C PHE A 94 -5.33 -3.00 -2.56
N ASN A 95 -6.36 -2.80 -1.73
CA ASN A 95 -7.72 -2.61 -2.20
C ASN A 95 -8.02 -1.14 -2.49
N ILE A 96 -8.96 -0.87 -3.41
CA ILE A 96 -9.54 0.46 -3.56
C ILE A 96 -10.32 0.84 -2.30
N GLY A 97 -10.70 2.13 -2.17
CA GLY A 97 -11.55 2.59 -1.08
C GLY A 97 -12.95 2.01 -1.09
N SER A 98 -13.77 2.43 -0.14
CA SER A 98 -15.21 2.12 -0.07
C SER A 98 -16.03 3.40 0.10
N PRO A 99 -17.32 3.43 -0.33
CA PRO A 99 -18.14 4.66 -0.29
C PRO A 99 -18.34 5.20 1.14
N GLY A 100 -18.26 4.35 2.16
CA GLY A 100 -18.41 4.76 3.57
C GLY A 100 -17.15 5.36 4.19
N GLY A 101 -15.99 5.30 3.53
CA GLY A 101 -14.68 5.69 4.08
C GLY A 101 -13.99 6.84 3.37
N GLY A 102 -14.66 7.49 2.43
CA GLY A 102 -14.04 8.54 1.61
C GLY A 102 -13.69 8.10 0.20
N ALA A 103 -13.99 6.84 -0.14
CA ALA A 103 -13.85 6.24 -1.46
C ALA A 103 -12.41 6.14 -1.98
N VAL A 104 -11.40 6.29 -1.14
CA VAL A 104 -9.99 6.26 -1.56
C VAL A 104 -9.09 5.55 -0.55
N THR A 105 -8.29 4.61 -1.04
CA THR A 105 -7.09 4.11 -0.33
C THR A 105 -5.90 4.89 -0.88
N ARG A 106 -5.10 5.49 0.00
CA ARG A 106 -3.97 6.33 -0.41
C ARG A 106 -2.67 5.90 0.23
N ILE A 107 -1.62 5.85 -0.58
CA ILE A 107 -0.25 5.57 -0.18
C ILE A 107 0.61 6.76 -0.63
N GLY A 108 1.36 7.36 0.27
CA GLY A 108 2.26 8.49 -0.01
C GLY A 108 3.51 8.09 -0.80
N ASN A 109 4.61 8.72 -0.51
CA ASN A 109 5.85 8.61 -1.28
C ASN A 109 6.96 7.94 -0.47
N ASP A 110 7.98 7.43 -1.18
CA ASP A 110 9.22 6.93 -0.59
C ASP A 110 9.03 5.79 0.41
N ASN A 111 7.94 5.02 0.30
CA ASN A 111 7.63 3.91 1.20
C ASN A 111 8.36 2.63 0.79
N TRP A 112 8.81 1.86 1.78
CA TRP A 112 9.40 0.54 1.62
C TRP A 112 8.43 -0.53 2.12
N ILE A 113 7.76 -1.21 1.20
CA ILE A 113 6.70 -2.17 1.50
C ILE A 113 7.22 -3.57 1.17
N MET A 114 7.50 -4.35 2.21
CA MET A 114 8.05 -5.72 2.06
C MET A 114 6.95 -6.70 1.65
N ALA A 115 7.36 -7.95 1.41
CA ALA A 115 6.46 -8.96 0.85
C ALA A 115 5.29 -9.32 1.79
N TYR A 116 4.16 -9.69 1.15
CA TYR A 116 2.92 -10.14 1.81
C TYR A 116 2.21 -9.07 2.65
N VAL A 117 2.43 -7.78 2.37
CA VAL A 117 1.71 -6.69 3.02
C VAL A 117 0.30 -6.57 2.44
N HIS A 118 -0.69 -6.40 3.33
CA HIS A 118 -2.07 -6.10 2.93
C HIS A 118 -2.49 -4.72 3.41
N LEU A 119 -3.01 -3.90 2.51
CA LEU A 119 -3.69 -2.65 2.79
C LEU A 119 -5.15 -2.78 2.38
N ALA A 120 -6.05 -2.82 3.38
CA ALA A 120 -7.48 -2.85 3.13
C ALA A 120 -7.99 -1.48 2.64
N HIS A 121 -9.27 -1.42 2.33
CA HIS A 121 -9.96 -0.23 1.84
C HIS A 121 -9.84 0.98 2.79
N ASP A 122 -9.79 2.17 2.21
CA ASP A 122 -9.79 3.45 2.93
C ASP A 122 -8.58 3.66 3.87
N CYS A 123 -7.51 2.87 3.74
CA CYS A 123 -6.26 3.14 4.44
C CYS A 123 -5.59 4.40 3.90
N LEU A 124 -5.07 5.23 4.80
CA LEU A 124 -4.28 6.41 4.48
C LEU A 124 -2.86 6.23 5.01
N VAL A 125 -1.89 6.10 4.11
CA VAL A 125 -0.48 5.88 4.45
C VAL A 125 0.33 7.10 4.04
N GLY A 126 1.12 7.62 4.96
CA GLY A 126 2.03 8.74 4.75
C GLY A 126 3.26 8.40 3.92
N ASN A 127 4.35 9.11 4.18
CA ASN A 127 5.60 9.01 3.43
C ASN A 127 6.70 8.34 4.27
N ASN A 128 7.70 7.75 3.61
CA ASN A 128 8.86 7.15 4.24
C ASN A 128 8.51 6.02 5.24
N VAL A 129 7.37 5.37 5.06
CA VAL A 129 6.92 4.29 5.94
C VAL A 129 7.60 2.97 5.56
N ILE A 130 7.97 2.18 6.57
CA ILE A 130 8.51 0.84 6.38
C ILE A 130 7.48 -0.18 6.87
N PHE A 131 6.98 -1.00 5.95
CA PHE A 131 6.17 -2.17 6.24
C PHE A 131 7.05 -3.41 6.16
N ALA A 132 7.37 -4.03 7.29
CA ALA A 132 8.04 -5.33 7.27
C ALA A 132 7.07 -6.43 6.82
N ASN A 133 7.63 -7.59 6.47
CA ASN A 133 6.88 -8.72 5.89
C ASN A 133 5.61 -9.07 6.68
N ASN A 134 4.52 -9.35 5.95
CA ASN A 134 3.23 -9.77 6.52
C ASN A 134 2.56 -8.74 7.44
N SER A 135 2.88 -7.45 7.34
CA SER A 135 2.12 -6.42 8.04
C SER A 135 0.75 -6.26 7.37
N GLN A 136 -0.30 -6.12 8.20
CA GLN A 136 -1.68 -6.10 7.73
C GLN A 136 -2.40 -4.88 8.31
N LEU A 137 -2.98 -4.05 7.46
CA LEU A 137 -3.86 -2.96 7.84
C LEU A 137 -5.31 -3.31 7.51
N ALA A 138 -6.18 -3.33 8.49
CA ALA A 138 -7.62 -3.39 8.28
C ALA A 138 -8.15 -2.05 7.74
N GLY A 139 -9.42 -1.98 7.35
CA GLY A 139 -10.00 -0.78 6.75
C GLY A 139 -9.88 0.47 7.61
N HIS A 140 -9.74 1.64 6.95
CA HIS A 140 -9.70 2.97 7.57
C HIS A 140 -8.51 3.22 8.52
N VAL A 141 -7.44 2.45 8.42
CA VAL A 141 -6.24 2.70 9.21
C VAL A 141 -5.48 3.90 8.64
N GLU A 142 -5.06 4.80 9.53
CA GLU A 142 -4.22 5.93 9.18
C GLU A 142 -2.78 5.71 9.69
N VAL A 143 -1.80 5.84 8.82
CA VAL A 143 -0.38 5.69 9.15
C VAL A 143 0.34 6.98 8.80
N GLY A 144 0.93 7.62 9.81
CA GLY A 144 1.70 8.85 9.65
C GLY A 144 3.03 8.64 8.92
N ASP A 145 3.81 9.70 8.80
CA ASP A 145 5.11 9.67 8.15
C ASP A 145 6.16 8.96 9.03
N TRP A 146 7.11 8.28 8.38
CA TRP A 146 8.25 7.64 9.04
C TRP A 146 7.88 6.54 10.03
N VAL A 147 6.68 5.97 9.94
CA VAL A 147 6.27 4.84 10.76
C VAL A 147 7.00 3.58 10.34
N ILE A 148 7.38 2.75 11.31
CA ILE A 148 7.97 1.42 11.07
C ILE A 148 7.06 0.35 11.64
N LEU A 149 6.48 -0.49 10.78
CA LEU A 149 5.72 -1.67 11.20
C LEU A 149 6.63 -2.90 11.16
N GLY A 150 6.86 -3.50 12.33
CA GLY A 150 7.58 -4.78 12.42
C GLY A 150 6.82 -5.92 11.75
N GLY A 151 7.53 -6.96 11.35
CA GLY A 151 6.92 -8.10 10.65
C GLY A 151 5.75 -8.71 11.40
N PHE A 152 4.72 -9.17 10.67
CA PHE A 152 3.49 -9.72 11.24
C PHE A 152 2.74 -8.76 12.19
N THR A 153 2.93 -7.46 12.04
CA THR A 153 2.09 -6.47 12.71
C THR A 153 0.69 -6.49 12.09
N VAL A 154 -0.34 -6.57 12.93
CA VAL A 154 -1.75 -6.48 12.50
C VAL A 154 -2.39 -5.27 13.17
N VAL A 155 -3.01 -4.42 12.36
CA VAL A 155 -3.64 -3.18 12.84
C VAL A 155 -5.15 -3.26 12.62
N HIS A 156 -5.91 -3.12 13.71
CA HIS A 156 -7.36 -3.13 13.68
C HIS A 156 -7.92 -1.91 12.94
N GLN A 157 -9.11 -2.03 12.37
CA GLN A 157 -9.76 -0.94 11.64
C GLN A 157 -9.88 0.34 12.48
N PHE A 158 -9.77 1.49 11.80
CA PHE A 158 -9.87 2.84 12.37
C PHE A 158 -8.73 3.25 13.32
N VAL A 159 -7.71 2.43 13.51
CA VAL A 159 -6.54 2.77 14.33
C VAL A 159 -5.66 3.76 13.59
N ARG A 160 -5.09 4.71 14.34
CA ARG A 160 -4.13 5.71 13.85
C ARG A 160 -2.74 5.47 14.44
N LEU A 161 -1.75 5.45 13.58
CA LEU A 161 -0.34 5.42 13.96
C LEU A 161 0.27 6.80 13.68
N GLY A 162 0.70 7.52 14.71
CA GLY A 162 1.30 8.84 14.58
C GLY A 162 2.71 8.77 13.98
N ASP A 163 3.20 9.91 13.53
CA ASP A 163 4.50 10.03 12.88
C ASP A 163 5.63 9.42 13.71
N HIS A 164 6.58 8.76 13.06
CA HIS A 164 7.71 8.11 13.70
C HIS A 164 7.33 7.02 14.73
N ALA A 165 6.08 6.59 14.81
CA ALA A 165 5.70 5.45 15.64
C ALA A 165 6.34 4.15 15.12
N MET A 166 6.56 3.21 16.04
CA MET A 166 7.19 1.93 15.69
C MET A 166 6.45 0.76 16.36
N THR A 167 6.26 -0.32 15.63
CA THR A 167 5.77 -1.57 16.19
C THR A 167 6.88 -2.62 16.20
N ALA A 168 7.03 -3.37 17.28
CA ALA A 168 7.83 -4.58 17.26
C ALA A 168 7.14 -5.67 16.42
N MET A 169 7.90 -6.68 16.00
CA MET A 169 7.33 -7.81 15.26
C MET A 169 6.21 -8.51 16.06
N CYS A 170 5.23 -9.08 15.34
CA CYS A 170 4.08 -9.79 15.93
C CYS A 170 3.22 -8.91 16.86
N SER A 171 3.15 -7.62 16.64
CA SER A 171 2.29 -6.70 17.41
C SER A 171 0.87 -6.69 16.87
N LEU A 172 -0.12 -6.68 17.78
CA LEU A 172 -1.54 -6.63 17.46
C LEU A 172 -2.17 -5.36 18.05
N LEU A 173 -2.46 -4.37 17.20
CA LEU A 173 -2.92 -3.04 17.60
C LEU A 173 -4.44 -2.94 17.52
N PHE A 174 -5.08 -2.59 18.65
CA PHE A 174 -6.51 -2.28 18.77
C PHE A 174 -6.78 -0.83 19.16
N ALA A 175 -5.74 -0.04 19.40
CA ALA A 175 -5.84 1.35 19.81
C ALA A 175 -4.78 2.18 19.09
N ASP A 176 -4.99 3.49 19.02
CA ASP A 176 -4.08 4.45 18.42
C ASP A 176 -2.69 4.38 19.05
N LEU A 177 -1.67 4.56 18.23
CA LEU A 177 -0.28 4.63 18.66
C LEU A 177 0.22 6.08 18.47
N PRO A 178 0.48 6.80 19.57
CA PRO A 178 0.96 8.18 19.48
C PRO A 178 2.28 8.33 18.72
N PRO A 179 2.59 9.52 18.18
CA PRO A 179 3.86 9.78 17.54
C PRO A 179 5.06 9.43 18.41
N PHE A 180 6.13 8.92 17.79
CA PHE A 180 7.39 8.53 18.44
C PHE A 180 7.28 7.42 19.49
N VAL A 181 6.14 6.79 19.63
CA VAL A 181 5.96 5.67 20.57
C VAL A 181 6.31 4.34 19.90
N MET A 182 7.06 3.50 20.61
CA MET A 182 7.28 2.10 20.26
C MET A 182 6.34 1.21 21.06
N CYS A 183 5.65 0.29 20.39
CA CYS A 183 4.77 -0.70 21.03
C CYS A 183 5.17 -2.13 20.71
N GLN A 184 4.71 -3.07 21.53
CA GLN A 184 4.93 -4.52 21.40
C GLN A 184 3.82 -5.32 22.06
N GLY A 185 3.53 -6.49 21.52
CA GLY A 185 2.72 -7.53 22.16
C GLY A 185 1.35 -7.74 21.56
N GLN A 186 0.56 -8.60 22.18
CA GLN A 186 -0.77 -9.07 21.76
C GLN A 186 -1.71 -9.11 22.96
N PRO A 187 -2.52 -8.06 23.22
CA PRO A 187 -2.57 -6.78 22.51
C PRO A 187 -1.29 -5.95 22.67
N ALA A 188 -1.02 -5.07 21.70
CA ALA A 188 0.13 -4.22 21.75
C ALA A 188 0.01 -3.16 22.86
N ALA A 189 1.10 -2.94 23.59
CA ALA A 189 1.21 -1.89 24.61
C ALA A 189 2.46 -1.05 24.36
N ALA A 190 2.37 0.23 24.69
CA ALA A 190 3.54 1.13 24.66
C ALA A 190 4.68 0.57 25.53
N ARG A 191 5.91 0.62 25.03
CA ARG A 191 7.11 0.08 25.71
C ARG A 191 8.19 1.15 25.90
N SER A 192 8.41 1.97 24.90
CA SER A 192 9.45 3.01 24.91
C SER A 192 9.13 4.09 23.89
N MET A 193 10.02 5.08 23.82
CA MET A 193 10.08 6.01 22.71
C MET A 193 10.93 5.44 21.57
N ASN A 194 10.60 5.80 20.34
CA ASN A 194 11.44 5.56 19.17
C ASN A 194 12.57 6.58 19.14
N PHE A 195 13.67 6.33 19.86
CA PHE A 195 14.80 7.26 19.98
C PHE A 195 15.50 7.51 18.64
N GLU A 196 15.48 6.58 17.70
CA GLU A 196 16.06 6.81 16.37
C GLU A 196 15.22 7.80 15.55
N GLY A 197 13.90 7.73 15.66
CA GLY A 197 13.01 8.72 15.02
C GLY A 197 13.07 10.11 15.65
N LEU A 198 13.63 10.24 16.85
CA LEU A 198 13.83 11.54 17.55
C LEU A 198 15.15 12.22 17.19
N ARG A 199 16.07 11.58 16.49
CA ARG A 199 17.37 12.12 16.05
C ARG A 199 17.30 12.75 14.67
#